data_15d227c5c575e165c4087dc1bab99128
#
_entry.id   15d227c5c575e165c4087dc1bab99128
#
_cell.length_a   1.000
_cell.length_b   1.000
_cell.length_c   1.000
_cell.angle_alpha   90.00
_cell.angle_beta   90.00
_cell.angle_gamma   90.00
#
_symmetry.space_group_name_H-M   'P 1'
#
loop_
_entity.id
_entity.type
_entity.pdbx_description
1 polymer ?
#
loop_
_entity_poly.entity_id
_entity_poly.type
_entity_poly.pdbx_seq_one_letter_code
_entity_poly.pdbx_strand_id
1 'polypeptide(L)'
;MKTKFSLVSYIASLIKRWIGMEKKIMNSSIAQKWRQLSGQDHWKGLIDPLDIDLRRYIILYGEMAQAAYDAFNTEKASKYAGSSRYAKKSFFSKVALVNGNPYTYSVTKFLYATSEIDVPDAFIIKSFSREAWSRESNWIGYVAVATDEGKVALGRRDIVIVWRGTVQTLEWVNDLQFLLVPAPKVFAKNTDPKVHQGWYSIYTSEDPRSPFNKTSARSQ
;
A
#
# COMPACT_ATOMS: atom_id res chain seq x y z
N MET A 1 -47.82 -17.49 25.54
CA MET A 1 -47.34 -16.38 24.68
C MET A 1 -46.48 -16.96 23.55
N LYS A 2 -47.00 -17.02 22.31
CA LYS A 2 -46.23 -17.53 21.14
C LYS A 2 -45.53 -16.33 20.49
N THR A 3 -44.20 -16.27 20.58
CA THR A 3 -43.38 -15.27 19.91
C THR A 3 -43.54 -15.45 18.40
N LYS A 4 -44.21 -14.52 17.75
CA LYS A 4 -44.22 -14.41 16.27
C LYS A 4 -42.81 -14.03 15.80
N PHE A 5 -42.03 -15.00 15.37
CA PHE A 5 -40.84 -14.71 14.57
C PHE A 5 -41.29 -14.04 13.26
N SER A 6 -40.92 -12.79 13.07
CA SER A 6 -41.25 -12.03 11.86
C SER A 6 -40.55 -12.70 10.65
N LEU A 7 -41.29 -12.90 9.55
CA LEU A 7 -40.75 -13.37 8.27
C LEU A 7 -39.54 -12.58 7.85
N VAL A 8 -39.50 -11.28 8.13
CA VAL A 8 -38.40 -10.36 7.85
C VAL A 8 -37.13 -10.77 8.63
N SER A 9 -37.24 -11.14 9.91
CA SER A 9 -36.08 -11.57 10.69
C SER A 9 -35.54 -12.94 10.23
N TYR A 10 -36.41 -13.80 9.75
CA TYR A 10 -35.99 -15.07 9.15
C TYR A 10 -35.26 -14.88 7.83
N ILE A 11 -35.81 -14.07 6.92
CA ILE A 11 -35.16 -13.73 5.64
C ILE A 11 -33.81 -13.04 5.88
N ALA A 12 -33.73 -12.09 6.81
CA ALA A 12 -32.48 -11.42 7.18
C ALA A 12 -31.43 -12.40 7.72
N SER A 13 -31.86 -13.43 8.48
CA SER A 13 -30.97 -14.49 8.97
C SER A 13 -30.46 -15.41 7.84
N LEU A 14 -31.31 -15.72 6.87
CA LEU A 14 -30.94 -16.51 5.69
C LEU A 14 -29.96 -15.74 4.80
N ILE A 15 -30.19 -14.46 4.56
CA ILE A 15 -29.27 -13.59 3.80
C ILE A 15 -27.90 -13.50 4.49
N LYS A 16 -27.88 -13.28 5.82
CA LYS A 16 -26.63 -13.26 6.59
C LYS A 16 -25.88 -14.60 6.52
N ARG A 17 -26.61 -15.71 6.57
CA ARG A 17 -26.06 -17.06 6.50
C ARG A 17 -25.53 -17.35 5.10
N TRP A 18 -26.24 -16.92 4.05
CA TRP A 18 -25.81 -17.06 2.66
C TRP A 18 -24.55 -16.24 2.37
N ILE A 19 -24.53 -14.95 2.77
CA ILE A 19 -23.35 -14.07 2.67
C ILE A 19 -22.17 -14.67 3.45
N GLY A 20 -22.40 -15.23 4.65
CA GLY A 20 -21.37 -15.89 5.46
C GLY A 20 -20.83 -17.15 4.80
N MET A 21 -21.67 -17.91 4.11
CA MET A 21 -21.31 -19.14 3.39
C MET A 21 -20.53 -18.81 2.11
N GLU A 22 -20.95 -17.79 1.34
CA GLU A 22 -20.17 -17.30 0.18
C GLU A 22 -18.79 -16.78 0.60
N LYS A 23 -18.71 -15.98 1.66
CA LYS A 23 -17.43 -15.53 2.21
C LYS A 23 -16.52 -16.69 2.61
N LYS A 24 -17.07 -17.74 3.22
CA LYS A 24 -16.31 -18.93 3.62
C LYS A 24 -15.80 -19.73 2.42
N ILE A 25 -16.63 -19.87 1.38
CA ILE A 25 -16.23 -20.56 0.12
C ILE A 25 -15.16 -19.74 -0.61
N MET A 26 -15.35 -18.42 -0.71
CA MET A 26 -14.40 -17.51 -1.35
C MET A 26 -13.03 -17.50 -0.65
N ASN A 27 -13.01 -17.45 0.69
CA ASN A 27 -11.78 -17.47 1.47
C ASN A 27 -11.02 -18.80 1.31
N SER A 28 -11.72 -19.95 1.17
CA SER A 28 -11.07 -21.22 0.95
C SER A 28 -10.38 -21.31 -0.42
N SER A 29 -10.95 -20.69 -1.45
CA SER A 29 -10.38 -20.72 -2.80
C SER A 29 -9.07 -19.94 -2.89
N ILE A 30 -9.01 -18.71 -2.41
CA ILE A 30 -7.78 -17.90 -2.41
C ILE A 30 -6.71 -18.54 -1.53
N ALA A 31 -7.08 -19.02 -0.33
CA ALA A 31 -6.15 -19.68 0.57
C ALA A 31 -5.49 -20.93 -0.05
N GLN A 32 -6.23 -21.66 -0.86
CA GLN A 32 -5.71 -22.86 -1.54
C GLN A 32 -4.85 -22.52 -2.76
N LYS A 33 -5.22 -21.47 -3.50
CA LYS A 33 -4.59 -21.07 -4.77
C LYS A 33 -3.51 -19.99 -4.62
N TRP A 34 -3.18 -19.54 -3.42
CA TRP A 34 -2.36 -18.33 -3.24
C TRP A 34 -1.03 -18.38 -4.01
N ARG A 35 -0.41 -19.54 -4.16
CA ARG A 35 0.84 -19.66 -4.92
C ARG A 35 0.64 -19.35 -6.40
N GLN A 36 -0.41 -19.91 -7.00
CA GLN A 36 -0.76 -19.65 -8.41
C GLN A 36 -1.15 -18.19 -8.60
N LEU A 37 -1.96 -17.61 -7.68
CA LEU A 37 -2.34 -16.20 -7.68
C LEU A 37 -1.13 -15.27 -7.53
N SER A 38 -0.08 -15.72 -6.83
CA SER A 38 1.18 -14.99 -6.69
C SER A 38 2.18 -15.22 -7.84
N GLY A 39 1.79 -15.92 -8.91
CA GLY A 39 2.57 -16.07 -10.12
C GLY A 39 3.48 -17.29 -10.17
N GLN A 40 3.27 -18.32 -9.33
CA GLN A 40 4.08 -19.55 -9.33
C GLN A 40 4.25 -20.15 -10.74
N ASP A 41 3.16 -20.14 -11.53
CA ASP A 41 3.13 -20.67 -12.89
C ASP A 41 2.92 -19.57 -13.94
N HIS A 42 3.46 -18.39 -13.69
CA HIS A 42 3.32 -17.21 -14.57
C HIS A 42 1.86 -16.88 -14.91
N TRP A 43 0.93 -17.13 -13.97
CA TRP A 43 -0.54 -16.97 -14.12
C TRP A 43 -1.14 -17.73 -15.31
N LYS A 44 -0.50 -18.80 -15.78
CA LYS A 44 -0.98 -19.62 -16.90
C LYS A 44 -2.40 -20.11 -16.63
N GLY A 45 -3.32 -19.82 -17.57
CA GLY A 45 -4.75 -20.18 -17.46
C GLY A 45 -5.57 -19.33 -16.49
N LEU A 46 -4.98 -18.27 -15.89
CA LEU A 46 -5.69 -17.34 -15.00
C LEU A 46 -5.92 -15.96 -15.61
N ILE A 47 -5.29 -15.65 -16.75
CA ILE A 47 -5.35 -14.30 -17.36
C ILE A 47 -6.48 -14.22 -18.39
N ASP A 48 -6.68 -15.26 -19.19
CA ASP A 48 -7.68 -15.28 -20.24
C ASP A 48 -8.45 -16.61 -20.25
N PRO A 49 -9.75 -16.60 -19.89
CA PRO A 49 -10.45 -15.48 -19.25
C PRO A 49 -9.90 -15.18 -17.86
N LEU A 50 -10.00 -13.92 -17.43
CA LEU A 50 -9.48 -13.51 -16.13
C LEU A 50 -10.16 -14.25 -14.98
N ASP A 51 -9.40 -15.08 -14.26
CA ASP A 51 -9.87 -15.84 -13.09
C ASP A 51 -10.41 -14.87 -12.01
N ILE A 52 -11.56 -15.21 -11.43
CA ILE A 52 -12.24 -14.35 -10.46
C ILE A 52 -11.43 -14.15 -9.17
N ASP A 53 -10.67 -15.15 -8.74
CA ASP A 53 -9.84 -15.05 -7.54
C ASP A 53 -8.58 -14.23 -7.83
N LEU A 54 -7.99 -14.35 -9.03
CA LEU A 54 -6.90 -13.47 -9.48
C LEU A 54 -7.36 -12.02 -9.55
N ARG A 55 -8.55 -11.75 -10.11
CA ARG A 55 -9.13 -10.40 -10.13
C ARG A 55 -9.28 -9.81 -8.73
N ARG A 56 -9.82 -10.59 -7.78
CA ARG A 56 -9.98 -10.17 -6.38
C ARG A 56 -8.62 -9.89 -5.71
N TYR A 57 -7.64 -10.71 -6.03
CA TYR A 57 -6.29 -10.58 -5.52
C TYR A 57 -5.60 -9.30 -6.02
N ILE A 58 -5.76 -8.98 -7.31
CA ILE A 58 -5.28 -7.72 -7.91
C ILE A 58 -5.97 -6.52 -7.26
N ILE A 59 -7.30 -6.56 -7.09
CA ILE A 59 -8.06 -5.48 -6.46
C ILE A 59 -7.57 -5.25 -5.02
N LEU A 60 -7.38 -6.31 -4.23
CA LEU A 60 -6.90 -6.22 -2.85
C LEU A 60 -5.61 -5.40 -2.74
N TYR A 61 -4.61 -5.74 -3.53
CA TYR A 61 -3.33 -5.01 -3.48
C TYR A 61 -3.40 -3.63 -4.16
N GLY A 62 -4.27 -3.47 -5.16
CA GLY A 62 -4.57 -2.18 -5.76
C GLY A 62 -5.18 -1.19 -4.75
N GLU A 63 -6.14 -1.63 -3.94
CA GLU A 63 -6.73 -0.83 -2.87
C GLU A 63 -5.70 -0.49 -1.78
N MET A 64 -4.82 -1.43 -1.43
CA MET A 64 -3.71 -1.14 -0.51
C MET A 64 -2.74 -0.10 -1.06
N ALA A 65 -2.45 -0.14 -2.37
CA ALA A 65 -1.64 0.88 -3.02
C ALA A 65 -2.36 2.24 -3.03
N GLN A 66 -3.66 2.27 -3.35
CA GLN A 66 -4.48 3.48 -3.32
C GLN A 66 -4.51 4.12 -1.91
N ALA A 67 -4.57 3.32 -0.87
CA ALA A 67 -4.53 3.80 0.52
C ALA A 67 -3.30 4.67 0.84
N ALA A 68 -2.18 4.47 0.12
CA ALA A 68 -1.00 5.30 0.28
C ALA A 68 -1.20 6.72 -0.30
N TYR A 69 -2.06 6.89 -1.29
CA TYR A 69 -2.44 8.20 -1.80
C TYR A 69 -3.48 8.88 -0.90
N ASP A 70 -4.51 8.17 -0.50
CA ASP A 70 -5.61 8.70 0.31
C ASP A 70 -5.15 9.17 1.68
N ALA A 71 -4.14 8.50 2.25
CA ALA A 71 -3.56 8.84 3.54
C ALA A 71 -2.50 9.94 3.48
N PHE A 72 -2.02 10.34 2.32
CA PHE A 72 -0.94 11.32 2.21
C PHE A 72 -1.44 12.76 2.37
N ASN A 73 -0.75 13.54 3.20
CA ASN A 73 -1.09 14.94 3.40
C ASN A 73 -0.34 15.85 2.41
N THR A 74 -1.07 16.34 1.42
CA THR A 74 -0.56 17.24 0.36
C THR A 74 -0.71 18.72 0.68
N GLU A 75 -1.33 19.09 1.80
CA GLU A 75 -1.61 20.47 2.18
C GLU A 75 -0.33 21.19 2.63
N LYS A 76 0.28 21.97 1.75
CA LYS A 76 1.57 22.65 1.99
C LYS A 76 1.51 23.68 3.14
N ALA A 77 0.34 24.27 3.43
CA ALA A 77 0.17 25.19 4.55
C ALA A 77 0.17 24.46 5.90
N SER A 78 -0.09 23.16 5.90
CA SER A 78 -0.08 22.35 7.11
C SER A 78 1.34 22.05 7.58
N LYS A 79 1.58 22.16 8.89
CA LYS A 79 2.84 21.66 9.49
C LYS A 79 3.04 20.16 9.32
N TYR A 80 1.99 19.42 8.96
CA TYR A 80 2.01 17.97 8.70
C TYR A 80 2.07 17.63 7.20
N ALA A 81 2.33 18.61 6.32
CA ALA A 81 2.54 18.34 4.91
C ALA A 81 3.63 17.27 4.72
N GLY A 82 3.42 16.34 3.80
CA GLY A 82 4.35 15.24 3.55
C GLY A 82 4.28 14.07 4.54
N SER A 83 3.34 14.09 5.52
CA SER A 83 3.12 12.97 6.44
C SER A 83 1.90 12.14 6.08
N SER A 84 1.73 10.99 6.74
CA SER A 84 0.46 10.28 6.75
C SER A 84 -0.56 11.02 7.61
N ARG A 85 -1.80 11.17 7.10
CA ARG A 85 -2.94 11.74 7.83
C ARG A 85 -3.40 10.88 9.00
N TYR A 86 -3.08 9.59 8.98
CA TYR A 86 -3.60 8.60 9.91
C TYR A 86 -2.49 7.88 10.65
N ALA A 87 -2.74 7.55 11.91
CA ALA A 87 -1.84 6.74 12.70
C ALA A 87 -1.87 5.27 12.24
N LYS A 88 -0.75 4.55 12.38
CA LYS A 88 -0.62 3.12 12.01
C LYS A 88 -1.78 2.26 12.54
N LYS A 89 -2.15 2.44 13.82
CA LYS A 89 -3.19 1.64 14.49
C LYS A 89 -4.57 1.79 13.85
N SER A 90 -4.90 2.94 13.29
CA SER A 90 -6.20 3.24 12.67
C SER A 90 -6.15 3.34 11.15
N PHE A 91 -5.02 3.05 10.53
CA PHE A 91 -4.77 3.30 9.11
C PHE A 91 -5.86 2.68 8.23
N PHE A 92 -5.99 1.37 8.23
CA PHE A 92 -6.93 0.67 7.34
C PHE A 92 -8.40 1.00 7.61
N SER A 93 -8.77 1.30 8.85
CA SER A 93 -10.13 1.75 9.18
C SER A 93 -10.42 3.15 8.63
N LYS A 94 -9.42 4.03 8.57
CA LYS A 94 -9.57 5.41 8.07
C LYS A 94 -9.56 5.50 6.54
N VAL A 95 -8.90 4.56 5.86
CA VAL A 95 -8.94 4.44 4.40
C VAL A 95 -10.00 3.44 3.91
N ALA A 96 -10.96 3.08 4.77
CA ALA A 96 -12.13 2.25 4.47
C ALA A 96 -11.83 0.80 4.01
N LEU A 97 -10.66 0.25 4.33
CA LEU A 97 -10.26 -1.10 3.93
C LEU A 97 -10.62 -2.20 4.94
N VAL A 98 -11.44 -1.91 5.94
CA VAL A 98 -11.83 -2.89 6.98
C VAL A 98 -13.22 -3.46 6.75
N ASN A 99 -14.20 -2.60 6.37
CA ASN A 99 -15.58 -3.01 6.29
C ASN A 99 -15.83 -3.96 5.12
N GLY A 100 -16.25 -5.17 5.45
CA GLY A 100 -16.57 -6.20 4.45
C GLY A 100 -15.37 -6.89 3.82
N ASN A 101 -14.13 -6.49 4.15
CA ASN A 101 -12.91 -7.10 3.65
C ASN A 101 -12.46 -8.23 4.59
N PRO A 102 -12.39 -9.50 4.12
CA PRO A 102 -11.91 -10.62 4.93
C PRO A 102 -10.38 -10.63 5.07
N TYR A 103 -9.67 -9.89 4.21
CA TYR A 103 -8.21 -9.86 4.15
C TYR A 103 -7.71 -8.74 5.05
N THR A 104 -7.64 -8.99 6.35
CA THR A 104 -7.29 -7.99 7.35
C THR A 104 -5.78 -7.90 7.56
N TYR A 105 -5.28 -6.66 7.68
CA TYR A 105 -3.86 -6.34 7.88
C TYR A 105 -3.68 -5.32 8.99
N SER A 106 -2.48 -5.32 9.56
CA SER A 106 -2.01 -4.30 10.49
C SER A 106 -0.78 -3.60 9.92
N VAL A 107 -0.76 -2.26 9.94
CA VAL A 107 0.44 -1.50 9.57
C VAL A 107 1.45 -1.61 10.69
N THR A 108 2.60 -2.20 10.39
CA THR A 108 3.69 -2.38 11.35
C THR A 108 4.69 -1.24 11.30
N LYS A 109 4.97 -0.71 10.11
CA LYS A 109 5.95 0.35 9.91
C LYS A 109 5.48 1.36 8.87
N PHE A 110 5.77 2.65 9.11
CA PHE A 110 5.75 3.69 8.11
C PHE A 110 7.15 3.87 7.53
N LEU A 111 7.22 4.09 6.23
CA LEU A 111 8.44 4.33 5.50
C LEU A 111 8.54 5.80 5.15
N TYR A 112 9.71 6.39 5.35
CA TYR A 112 10.00 7.79 5.04
C TYR A 112 11.15 7.86 4.06
N ALA A 113 11.14 8.89 3.23
CA ALA A 113 12.20 9.12 2.27
C ALA A 113 12.54 10.61 2.16
N THR A 114 13.75 10.87 1.77
CA THR A 114 14.27 12.16 1.32
C THR A 114 14.91 12.00 -0.06
N SER A 115 15.45 13.06 -0.62
CA SER A 115 16.19 13.03 -1.86
C SER A 115 17.44 13.91 -1.75
N GLU A 116 18.59 13.40 -2.17
CA GLU A 116 19.86 14.15 -2.28
C GLU A 116 19.89 15.06 -3.51
N ILE A 117 19.00 14.82 -4.47
CA ILE A 117 18.86 15.67 -5.65
C ILE A 117 17.53 16.43 -5.56
N ASP A 118 17.44 17.52 -6.29
CA ASP A 118 16.18 18.24 -6.42
C ASP A 118 15.19 17.38 -7.19
N VAL A 119 14.05 17.12 -6.55
CA VAL A 119 12.95 16.35 -7.14
C VAL A 119 11.68 17.17 -7.05
N PRO A 120 10.77 17.03 -8.03
CA PRO A 120 9.52 17.75 -8.01
C PRO A 120 8.72 17.53 -6.72
N ASP A 121 7.92 18.51 -6.34
CA ASP A 121 6.97 18.44 -5.21
C ASP A 121 6.00 17.26 -5.29
N ALA A 122 5.78 16.73 -6.48
CA ALA A 122 5.01 15.50 -6.68
C ALA A 122 5.59 14.28 -5.93
N PHE A 123 6.89 14.28 -5.66
CA PHE A 123 7.60 13.21 -4.95
C PHE A 123 7.86 13.60 -3.48
N ILE A 124 8.46 14.76 -3.24
CA ILE A 124 8.81 15.24 -1.90
C ILE A 124 8.20 16.63 -1.70
N ILE A 125 7.15 16.71 -0.89
CA ILE A 125 6.46 17.95 -0.57
C ILE A 125 7.21 18.67 0.56
N LYS A 126 7.44 19.96 0.35
CA LYS A 126 8.00 20.86 1.37
C LYS A 126 6.87 21.71 1.98
N SER A 127 6.72 21.67 3.29
CA SER A 127 5.76 22.52 4.01
C SER A 127 6.21 23.97 4.02
N PHE A 128 5.25 24.89 3.89
CA PHE A 128 5.47 26.33 4.10
C PHE A 128 5.49 26.71 5.59
N SER A 129 5.06 25.84 6.48
CA SER A 129 5.05 26.08 7.91
C SER A 129 6.46 26.09 8.48
N ARG A 130 6.77 27.10 9.32
CA ARG A 130 8.03 27.14 10.08
C ARG A 130 8.12 26.01 11.13
N GLU A 131 6.97 25.51 11.55
CA GLU A 131 6.82 24.39 12.50
C GLU A 131 6.67 23.04 11.79
N ALA A 132 7.14 22.95 10.54
CA ALA A 132 6.97 21.71 9.77
C ALA A 132 7.51 20.51 10.54
N TRP A 133 6.67 19.49 10.65
CA TRP A 133 6.97 18.22 11.33
C TRP A 133 8.12 17.47 10.67
N SER A 134 8.19 17.52 9.35
CA SER A 134 9.32 17.02 8.59
C SER A 134 9.62 18.00 7.46
N ARG A 135 10.78 18.64 7.50
CA ARG A 135 11.16 19.63 6.49
C ARG A 135 11.67 18.99 5.21
N GLU A 136 12.32 17.85 5.34
CA GLU A 136 13.13 17.27 4.28
C GLU A 136 12.81 15.78 4.02
N SER A 137 11.92 15.21 4.80
CA SER A 137 11.50 13.82 4.68
C SER A 137 10.00 13.69 4.52
N ASN A 138 9.57 12.85 3.59
CA ASN A 138 8.16 12.57 3.39
C ASN A 138 7.85 11.12 3.73
N TRP A 139 6.63 10.89 4.17
CA TRP A 139 6.07 9.56 4.23
C TRP A 139 5.91 9.01 2.81
N ILE A 140 6.58 7.90 2.51
CA ILE A 140 6.64 7.33 1.18
C ILE A 140 5.85 6.01 1.06
N GLY A 141 5.42 5.46 2.16
CA GLY A 141 4.70 4.20 2.14
C GLY A 141 4.63 3.52 3.50
N TYR A 142 4.28 2.25 3.49
CA TYR A 142 4.13 1.48 4.72
C TYR A 142 4.40 -0.01 4.50
N VAL A 143 4.72 -0.69 5.60
CA VAL A 143 4.75 -2.15 5.69
C VAL A 143 3.52 -2.61 6.47
N ALA A 144 2.78 -3.55 5.91
CA ALA A 144 1.63 -4.17 6.56
C ALA A 144 1.80 -5.69 6.61
N VAL A 145 1.29 -6.28 7.69
CA VAL A 145 1.31 -7.72 7.91
C VAL A 145 -0.11 -8.22 8.10
N ALA A 146 -0.47 -9.31 7.45
CA ALA A 146 -1.77 -9.93 7.62
C ALA A 146 -2.00 -10.30 9.10
N THR A 147 -3.17 -9.99 9.65
CA THR A 147 -3.60 -10.43 10.99
C THR A 147 -3.77 -11.95 11.03
N ASP A 148 -4.12 -12.53 12.17
CA ASP A 148 -4.38 -13.97 12.24
C ASP A 148 -5.61 -14.36 11.42
N GLU A 149 -6.65 -13.52 11.40
CA GLU A 149 -7.82 -13.68 10.55
C GLU A 149 -7.45 -13.54 9.06
N GLY A 150 -6.65 -12.51 8.71
CA GLY A 150 -6.14 -12.32 7.35
C GLY A 150 -5.26 -13.47 6.89
N LYS A 151 -4.42 -14.03 7.78
CA LYS A 151 -3.62 -15.24 7.50
C LYS A 151 -4.50 -16.44 7.13
N VAL A 152 -5.59 -16.65 7.84
CA VAL A 152 -6.53 -17.75 7.53
C VAL A 152 -7.19 -17.53 6.18
N ALA A 153 -7.65 -16.28 5.91
CA ALA A 153 -8.31 -15.94 4.66
C ALA A 153 -7.38 -16.04 3.43
N LEU A 154 -6.09 -15.70 3.59
CA LEU A 154 -5.08 -15.73 2.53
C LEU A 154 -4.34 -17.07 2.40
N GLY A 155 -4.48 -17.97 3.38
CA GLY A 155 -3.73 -19.23 3.44
C GLY A 155 -2.25 -19.09 3.82
N ARG A 156 -1.80 -17.86 4.13
CA ARG A 156 -0.41 -17.56 4.53
C ARG A 156 -0.32 -16.28 5.35
N ARG A 157 0.74 -16.13 6.14
CA ARG A 157 1.13 -14.84 6.72
C ARG A 157 1.72 -14.00 5.59
N ASP A 158 0.96 -13.00 5.16
CA ASP A 158 1.34 -12.09 4.09
C ASP A 158 2.00 -10.83 4.64
N ILE A 159 3.06 -10.38 3.97
CA ILE A 159 3.74 -9.12 4.25
C ILE A 159 3.70 -8.30 2.98
N VAL A 160 3.17 -7.08 3.08
CA VAL A 160 3.03 -6.17 1.95
C VAL A 160 3.83 -4.91 2.22
N ILE A 161 4.67 -4.54 1.27
CA ILE A 161 5.37 -3.25 1.24
C ILE A 161 4.68 -2.40 0.20
N VAL A 162 4.10 -1.30 0.62
CA VAL A 162 3.37 -0.39 -0.26
C VAL A 162 4.14 0.92 -0.39
N TRP A 163 4.39 1.31 -1.62
CA TRP A 163 5.03 2.58 -1.97
C TRP A 163 4.01 3.56 -2.50
N ARG A 164 4.05 4.79 -2.02
CA ARG A 164 3.31 5.90 -2.62
C ARG A 164 4.04 6.33 -3.90
N GLY A 165 3.30 6.49 -4.97
CA GLY A 165 3.80 7.12 -6.19
C GLY A 165 3.72 8.65 -6.12
N THR A 166 3.75 9.28 -7.29
CA THR A 166 3.61 10.75 -7.43
C THR A 166 2.18 11.19 -7.14
N VAL A 167 2.01 12.36 -6.54
CA VAL A 167 0.68 12.89 -6.12
C VAL A 167 0.09 13.92 -7.07
N GLN A 168 0.74 14.19 -8.19
CA GLN A 168 0.25 15.15 -9.19
C GLN A 168 0.03 14.50 -10.55
N THR A 169 -0.85 15.11 -11.35
CA THR A 169 -1.22 14.68 -12.70
C THR A 169 -0.03 14.63 -13.65
N LEU A 170 -0.15 13.81 -14.67
CA LEU A 170 0.83 13.45 -15.70
C LEU A 170 1.46 14.62 -16.51
N GLU A 171 1.05 15.87 -16.33
CA GLU A 171 1.67 17.04 -16.95
C GLU A 171 3.18 17.17 -16.66
N TRP A 172 3.63 16.53 -15.58
CA TRP A 172 5.02 16.46 -15.13
C TRP A 172 5.90 15.46 -15.89
N VAL A 173 5.29 14.50 -16.58
CA VAL A 173 6.02 13.43 -17.24
C VAL A 173 6.85 13.93 -18.40
N ASN A 174 6.42 15.04 -19.01
CA ASN A 174 7.10 15.64 -20.16
C ASN A 174 8.33 16.48 -19.76
N ASP A 175 8.37 17.04 -18.54
CA ASP A 175 9.47 17.90 -18.07
C ASP A 175 10.52 17.16 -17.23
N LEU A 176 10.17 15.96 -16.72
CA LEU A 176 11.13 15.06 -16.08
C LEU A 176 11.96 14.38 -17.18
N GLN A 177 13.14 14.89 -17.44
CA GLN A 177 14.15 14.11 -18.13
C GLN A 177 14.31 12.79 -17.36
N PHE A 178 13.81 11.69 -17.94
CA PHE A 178 13.96 10.33 -17.41
C PHE A 178 15.43 9.92 -17.50
N LEU A 179 16.29 10.60 -16.73
CA LEU A 179 17.69 10.27 -16.67
C LEU A 179 17.86 8.90 -16.02
N LEU A 180 18.36 7.96 -16.79
CA LEU A 180 18.72 6.64 -16.30
C LEU A 180 20.16 6.65 -15.81
N VAL A 181 20.36 6.30 -14.57
CA VAL A 181 21.67 6.25 -13.92
C VAL A 181 21.99 4.82 -13.44
N PRO A 182 23.29 4.43 -13.40
CA PRO A 182 23.69 3.22 -12.72
C PRO A 182 23.28 3.24 -11.24
N ALA A 183 22.90 2.09 -10.70
CA ALA A 183 22.41 1.98 -9.33
C ALA A 183 23.29 1.07 -8.44
N PRO A 184 24.57 1.44 -8.19
CA PRO A 184 25.51 0.60 -7.46
C PRO A 184 25.11 0.35 -6.01
N LYS A 185 24.40 1.27 -5.35
CA LYS A 185 23.86 1.06 -4.00
C LYS A 185 22.81 -0.08 -3.98
N VAL A 186 22.18 -0.42 -5.12
CA VAL A 186 21.14 -1.47 -5.23
C VAL A 186 21.71 -2.76 -5.81
N PHE A 187 22.49 -2.67 -6.89
CA PHE A 187 23.01 -3.80 -7.64
C PHE A 187 24.48 -4.09 -7.37
N ALA A 188 25.02 -3.60 -6.26
CA ALA A 188 26.41 -3.74 -5.87
C ALA A 188 27.37 -3.24 -6.96
N LYS A 189 28.27 -4.12 -7.47
CA LYS A 189 29.27 -3.75 -8.48
C LYS A 189 28.73 -3.79 -9.92
N ASN A 190 27.53 -4.28 -10.14
CA ASN A 190 26.93 -4.34 -11.46
C ASN A 190 26.39 -2.96 -11.85
N THR A 191 27.00 -2.33 -12.85
CA THR A 191 26.59 -1.00 -13.35
C THR A 191 25.71 -1.07 -14.60
N ASP A 192 25.48 -2.25 -15.15
CA ASP A 192 24.66 -2.43 -16.37
C ASP A 192 23.20 -2.07 -16.15
N PRO A 193 22.55 -2.51 -15.03
CA PRO A 193 21.19 -2.08 -14.74
C PRO A 193 21.14 -0.58 -14.44
N LYS A 194 20.34 0.14 -15.23
CA LYS A 194 20.06 1.56 -15.02
C LYS A 194 18.66 1.74 -14.48
N VAL A 195 18.51 2.71 -13.59
CA VAL A 195 17.23 3.08 -12.97
C VAL A 195 16.98 4.56 -13.10
N HIS A 196 15.73 4.97 -12.97
CA HIS A 196 15.34 6.38 -12.96
C HIS A 196 16.00 7.11 -11.79
N GLN A 197 16.73 8.20 -12.07
CA GLN A 197 17.56 8.91 -11.10
C GLN A 197 16.77 9.41 -9.88
N GLY A 198 15.58 9.99 -10.10
CA GLY A 198 14.73 10.48 -9.00
C GLY A 198 14.29 9.36 -8.04
N TRP A 199 13.85 8.21 -8.58
CA TRP A 199 13.49 7.05 -7.76
C TRP A 199 14.69 6.49 -7.02
N TYR A 200 15.84 6.43 -7.68
CA TYR A 200 17.07 5.96 -7.06
C TYR A 200 17.47 6.84 -5.88
N SER A 201 17.42 8.17 -6.07
CA SER A 201 17.70 9.12 -5.00
C SER A 201 16.72 8.92 -3.82
N ILE A 202 15.41 8.94 -4.05
CA ILE A 202 14.38 8.74 -3.01
C ILE A 202 14.57 7.43 -2.26
N TYR A 203 14.94 6.35 -2.95
CA TYR A 203 15.11 5.03 -2.35
C TYR A 203 16.39 4.89 -1.52
N THR A 204 17.47 5.60 -1.90
CA THR A 204 18.81 5.41 -1.32
C THR A 204 19.34 6.59 -0.52
N SER A 205 18.69 7.76 -0.56
CA SER A 205 19.14 8.94 0.19
C SER A 205 18.84 8.84 1.68
N GLU A 206 19.71 9.43 2.47
CA GLU A 206 19.64 9.47 3.95
C GLU A 206 19.59 10.92 4.42
N ASP A 207 18.90 11.17 5.52
CA ASP A 207 18.99 12.46 6.22
C ASP A 207 19.22 12.21 7.71
N PRO A 208 20.48 12.23 8.16
CA PRO A 208 20.82 12.03 9.56
C PRO A 208 20.16 13.03 10.53
N ARG A 209 19.72 14.19 10.02
CA ARG A 209 19.04 15.23 10.82
C ARG A 209 17.55 14.91 11.00
N SER A 210 16.98 14.08 10.12
CA SER A 210 15.58 13.73 10.18
C SER A 210 15.31 12.75 11.34
N PRO A 211 14.29 13.00 12.17
CA PRO A 211 13.85 12.04 13.17
C PRO A 211 13.17 10.81 12.57
N PHE A 212 12.83 10.82 11.26
CA PHE A 212 11.99 9.81 10.62
C PHE A 212 12.77 8.87 9.69
N ASN A 213 13.80 9.35 9.01
CA ASN A 213 14.60 8.57 8.07
C ASN A 213 16.09 8.84 8.20
N LYS A 214 16.64 8.63 9.39
CA LYS A 214 18.09 8.67 9.62
C LYS A 214 18.87 7.75 8.70
N THR A 215 18.19 6.71 8.19
CA THR A 215 18.67 5.79 7.17
C THR A 215 17.78 5.88 5.94
N SER A 216 18.27 5.41 4.80
CA SER A 216 17.51 5.43 3.55
C SER A 216 16.20 4.63 3.63
N ALA A 217 15.25 4.93 2.74
CA ALA A 217 14.02 4.15 2.61
C ALA A 217 14.31 2.66 2.35
N ARG A 218 15.42 2.36 1.67
CA ARG A 218 15.92 0.99 1.45
C ARG A 218 16.27 0.28 2.75
N SER A 219 16.84 1.01 3.70
CA SER A 219 17.40 0.42 4.94
C SER A 219 16.38 0.34 6.08
N GLN A 220 15.23 0.96 5.93
CA GLN A 220 14.13 0.92 6.91
C GLN A 220 13.42 -0.41 6.90
#